data_bc13e69f06a9e802560bf71632e302bc
#
_entry.id   bc13e69f06a9e802560bf71632e302bc
#
_cell.length_a   1.000
_cell.length_b   1.000
_cell.length_c   1.000
_cell.angle_alpha   90.00
_cell.angle_beta   90.00
_cell.angle_gamma   90.00
#
_symmetry.space_group_name_H-M   'P 1'
#
loop_
_entity.id
_entity.type
_entity.pdbx_description
1 polymer ?
#
loop_
_entity_poly.entity_id
_entity_poly.type
_entity_poly.pdbx_seq_one_letter_code
_entity_poly.pdbx_strand_id
1 'polypeptide(L)'
;MKMRKGIFSLLFCTFVFLSLPVLAQQSTLLEKYRTMALDYNHDLKAAEKNIAASMEVEKSARADLKPKLSGAASFQYTGNPMELTLDIPSIGLSKTVEGKNLNYGGSLSILQPVYTGGRVLESIRMAQHQQALVGNQAKALNDAVCYQTDIQYWSAVARQEIV
;
A
#
# COMPACT_ATOMS: atom_id res chain seq x y z
N MET A 1 -62.39 -20.78 40.92
CA MET A 1 -61.78 -19.50 40.48
C MET A 1 -60.28 -19.58 40.18
N LYS A 2 -59.64 -20.76 40.09
CA LYS A 2 -58.21 -20.95 39.81
C LYS A 2 -57.89 -21.20 38.32
N MET A 3 -58.81 -21.66 37.48
CA MET A 3 -58.56 -22.04 36.07
C MET A 3 -58.44 -20.83 35.10
N ARG A 4 -59.04 -19.69 35.42
CA ARG A 4 -59.01 -18.49 34.53
C ARG A 4 -57.65 -17.77 34.52
N LYS A 5 -56.85 -17.87 35.60
CA LYS A 5 -55.52 -17.24 35.67
C LYS A 5 -54.44 -17.99 34.85
N GLY A 6 -54.59 -19.31 34.69
CA GLY A 6 -53.66 -20.14 33.90
C GLY A 6 -53.78 -19.87 32.39
N ILE A 7 -55.01 -19.69 31.89
CA ILE A 7 -55.27 -19.44 30.48
C ILE A 7 -54.74 -18.05 30.04
N PHE A 8 -54.88 -17.04 30.91
CA PHE A 8 -54.34 -15.70 30.64
C PHE A 8 -52.82 -15.67 30.64
N SER A 9 -52.15 -16.42 31.50
CA SER A 9 -50.70 -16.56 31.53
C SER A 9 -50.16 -17.30 30.30
N LEU A 10 -50.88 -18.33 29.82
CA LEU A 10 -50.49 -19.09 28.63
C LEU A 10 -50.67 -18.27 27.33
N LEU A 11 -51.74 -17.45 27.26
CA LEU A 11 -52.03 -16.56 26.14
C LEU A 11 -51.03 -15.38 26.06
N PHE A 12 -50.58 -14.87 27.22
CA PHE A 12 -49.56 -13.84 27.27
C PHE A 12 -48.16 -14.36 26.85
N CYS A 13 -47.82 -15.59 27.25
CA CYS A 13 -46.55 -16.22 26.88
C CYS A 13 -46.47 -16.53 25.37
N THR A 14 -47.59 -16.95 24.74
CA THR A 14 -47.64 -17.18 23.28
C THR A 14 -47.58 -15.87 22.49
N PHE A 15 -48.08 -14.76 22.99
CA PHE A 15 -48.02 -13.44 22.32
C PHE A 15 -46.58 -12.86 22.33
N VAL A 16 -45.82 -13.08 23.41
CA VAL A 16 -44.40 -12.63 23.50
C VAL A 16 -43.50 -13.44 22.57
N PHE A 17 -43.79 -14.75 22.32
CA PHE A 17 -42.99 -15.58 21.41
C PHE A 17 -43.20 -15.26 19.92
N LEU A 18 -44.34 -14.64 19.55
CA LEU A 18 -44.61 -14.29 18.14
C LEU A 18 -43.89 -13.00 17.66
N SER A 19 -43.38 -12.18 18.57
CA SER A 19 -42.71 -10.91 18.23
C SER A 19 -41.19 -11.00 18.03
N LEU A 20 -40.57 -12.12 18.36
CA LEU A 20 -39.10 -12.32 18.29
C LEU A 20 -38.50 -12.49 16.85
N PRO A 21 -39.21 -13.01 15.83
CA PRO A 21 -38.59 -13.21 14.50
C PRO A 21 -38.41 -11.93 13.67
N VAL A 22 -39.15 -10.87 14.00
CA VAL A 22 -39.10 -9.62 13.19
C VAL A 22 -37.77 -8.87 13.37
N LEU A 23 -37.21 -8.85 14.56
CA LEU A 23 -35.92 -8.21 14.85
C LEU A 23 -34.72 -8.96 14.25
N ALA A 24 -34.83 -10.29 14.13
CA ALA A 24 -33.77 -11.12 13.55
C ALA A 24 -33.64 -10.95 12.02
N GLN A 25 -34.73 -10.66 11.31
CA GLN A 25 -34.70 -10.42 9.86
C GLN A 25 -34.07 -9.08 9.49
N GLN A 26 -34.25 -8.05 10.30
CA GLN A 26 -33.64 -6.74 10.06
C GLN A 26 -32.11 -6.77 10.23
N SER A 27 -31.60 -7.53 11.19
CA SER A 27 -30.16 -7.68 11.39
C SER A 27 -29.47 -8.41 10.23
N THR A 28 -30.11 -9.42 9.65
CA THR A 28 -29.60 -10.17 8.49
C THR A 28 -29.56 -9.31 7.21
N LEU A 29 -30.53 -8.43 7.03
CA LEU A 29 -30.58 -7.57 5.85
C LEU A 29 -29.50 -6.46 5.91
N LEU A 30 -29.31 -5.85 7.05
CA LEU A 30 -28.26 -4.85 7.28
C LEU A 30 -26.87 -5.46 7.05
N GLU A 31 -26.62 -6.68 7.58
CA GLU A 31 -25.35 -7.37 7.38
C GLU A 31 -25.07 -7.68 5.90
N LYS A 32 -26.10 -8.05 5.15
CA LYS A 32 -26.00 -8.22 3.70
C LYS A 32 -25.58 -6.92 3.00
N TYR A 33 -26.14 -5.77 3.38
CA TYR A 33 -25.74 -4.49 2.79
C TYR A 33 -24.32 -4.08 3.20
N ARG A 34 -23.89 -4.37 4.43
CA ARG A 34 -22.51 -4.13 4.86
C ARG A 34 -21.52 -4.94 4.01
N THR A 35 -21.77 -6.26 3.86
CA THR A 35 -20.89 -7.12 3.04
C THR A 35 -20.84 -6.64 1.59
N MET A 36 -21.96 -6.30 1.00
CA MET A 36 -21.99 -5.73 -0.35
C MET A 36 -21.21 -4.42 -0.45
N ALA A 37 -21.38 -3.51 0.53
CA ALA A 37 -20.66 -2.25 0.54
C ALA A 37 -19.15 -2.45 0.65
N LEU A 38 -18.70 -3.39 1.48
CA LEU A 38 -17.29 -3.74 1.62
C LEU A 38 -16.70 -4.35 0.34
N ASP A 39 -17.44 -5.25 -0.31
CA ASP A 39 -16.96 -5.93 -1.53
C ASP A 39 -16.85 -4.99 -2.73
N TYR A 40 -17.77 -4.02 -2.85
CA TYR A 40 -17.80 -3.10 -4.00
C TYR A 40 -17.01 -1.81 -3.77
N ASN A 41 -16.57 -1.52 -2.56
CA ASN A 41 -15.87 -0.28 -2.26
C ASN A 41 -14.48 -0.24 -2.89
N HIS A 42 -14.25 0.75 -3.75
CA HIS A 42 -12.98 0.92 -4.44
C HIS A 42 -11.85 1.41 -3.51
N ASP A 43 -12.19 2.20 -2.50
CA ASP A 43 -11.22 2.72 -1.54
C ASP A 43 -10.64 1.61 -0.66
N LEU A 44 -11.47 0.61 -0.29
CA LEU A 44 -11.00 -0.58 0.42
C LEU A 44 -10.06 -1.43 -0.44
N LYS A 45 -10.39 -1.61 -1.72
CA LYS A 45 -9.49 -2.29 -2.66
C LYS A 45 -8.17 -1.53 -2.85
N ALA A 46 -8.22 -0.20 -2.87
CA ALA A 46 -7.02 0.63 -2.90
C ALA A 46 -6.22 0.50 -1.60
N ALA A 47 -6.88 0.46 -0.44
CA ALA A 47 -6.22 0.27 0.86
C ALA A 47 -5.51 -1.08 0.95
N GLU A 48 -6.09 -2.17 0.42
CA GLU A 48 -5.43 -3.48 0.33
C GLU A 48 -4.16 -3.42 -0.52
N LYS A 49 -4.20 -2.72 -1.67
CA LYS A 49 -3.01 -2.51 -2.50
C LYS A 49 -1.95 -1.66 -1.81
N ASN A 50 -2.36 -0.68 -1.01
CA ASN A 50 -1.45 0.13 -0.21
C ASN A 50 -0.77 -0.70 0.89
N ILE A 51 -1.49 -1.65 1.52
CA ILE A 51 -0.88 -2.60 2.46
C ILE A 51 0.17 -3.45 1.74
N ALA A 52 -0.15 -4.01 0.58
CA ALA A 52 0.80 -4.78 -0.21
C ALA A 52 2.03 -3.94 -0.61
N ALA A 53 1.82 -2.70 -1.04
CA ALA A 53 2.91 -1.77 -1.36
C ALA A 53 3.81 -1.48 -0.15
N SER A 54 3.22 -1.29 1.05
CA SER A 54 3.98 -1.05 2.28
C SER A 54 4.86 -2.25 2.68
N MET A 55 4.40 -3.48 2.41
CA MET A 55 5.20 -4.69 2.60
C MET A 55 6.42 -4.72 1.66
N GLU A 56 6.27 -4.28 0.40
CA GLU A 56 7.40 -4.20 -0.52
C GLU A 56 8.38 -3.09 -0.14
N VAL A 57 7.90 -1.99 0.44
CA VAL A 57 8.77 -0.94 1.00
C VAL A 57 9.63 -1.49 2.16
N GLU A 58 9.05 -2.30 3.05
CA GLU A 58 9.82 -2.98 4.10
C GLU A 58 10.87 -3.92 3.51
N LYS A 59 10.51 -4.73 2.49
CA LYS A 59 11.48 -5.60 1.80
C LYS A 59 12.61 -4.80 1.14
N SER A 60 12.27 -3.65 0.55
CA SER A 60 13.27 -2.73 -0.01
C SER A 60 14.23 -2.20 1.05
N ALA A 61 13.73 -1.77 2.22
CA ALA A 61 14.55 -1.33 3.32
C ALA A 61 15.49 -2.45 3.83
N ARG A 62 15.01 -3.69 3.87
CA ARG A 62 15.84 -4.85 4.20
C ARG A 62 16.90 -5.16 3.13
N ALA A 63 16.60 -4.85 1.85
CA ALA A 63 17.55 -5.04 0.76
C ALA A 63 18.76 -4.12 0.86
N ASP A 64 18.69 -3.00 1.60
CA ASP A 64 19.83 -2.11 1.86
C ASP A 64 20.94 -2.76 2.69
N LEU A 65 20.66 -3.90 3.33
CA LEU A 65 21.69 -4.73 4.00
C LEU A 65 22.43 -5.64 3.01
N LYS A 66 21.94 -5.80 1.80
CA LYS A 66 22.54 -6.69 0.77
C LYS A 66 23.53 -5.94 -0.10
N PRO A 67 24.46 -6.66 -0.78
CA PRO A 67 25.32 -6.04 -1.76
C PRO A 67 24.48 -5.41 -2.90
N LYS A 68 24.82 -4.17 -3.26
CA LYS A 68 24.25 -3.48 -4.41
C LYS A 68 25.19 -3.67 -5.59
N LEU A 69 24.69 -4.28 -6.67
CA LEU A 69 25.37 -4.41 -7.94
C LEU A 69 24.87 -3.33 -8.89
N SER A 70 25.78 -2.53 -9.43
CA SER A 70 25.46 -1.52 -10.43
C SER A 70 26.39 -1.65 -11.63
N GLY A 71 25.82 -1.51 -12.84
CA GLY A 71 26.54 -1.47 -14.09
C GLY A 71 26.27 -0.15 -14.79
N ALA A 72 27.33 0.46 -15.35
CA ALA A 72 27.21 1.64 -16.18
C ALA A 72 27.96 1.42 -17.49
N ALA A 73 27.37 1.87 -18.61
CA ALA A 73 28.01 1.89 -19.91
C ALA A 73 27.90 3.31 -20.46
N SER A 74 28.98 3.80 -21.02
CA SER A 74 29.05 5.11 -21.67
C SER A 74 29.56 4.99 -23.07
N PHE A 75 28.98 5.80 -23.95
CA PHE A 75 29.38 5.95 -25.33
C PHE A 75 29.40 7.44 -25.66
N GLN A 76 30.53 7.92 -26.12
CA GLN A 76 30.69 9.33 -26.46
C GLN A 76 31.38 9.44 -27.82
N TYR A 77 30.76 10.19 -28.72
CA TYR A 77 31.32 10.57 -29.99
C TYR A 77 31.69 12.06 -29.97
N THR A 78 32.94 12.38 -30.32
CA THR A 78 33.47 13.73 -30.43
C THR A 78 33.75 14.04 -31.88
N GLY A 79 32.97 14.93 -32.49
CA GLY A 79 33.09 15.25 -33.92
C GLY A 79 34.42 15.93 -34.30
N ASN A 80 35.01 16.69 -33.40
CA ASN A 80 36.33 17.34 -33.56
C ASN A 80 37.22 16.94 -32.38
N PRO A 81 38.01 15.87 -32.49
CA PRO A 81 38.95 15.48 -31.46
C PRO A 81 40.03 16.55 -31.31
N MET A 82 40.53 16.69 -30.11
CA MET A 82 41.66 17.59 -29.82
C MET A 82 42.91 17.06 -30.51
N GLU A 83 43.53 17.89 -31.37
CA GLU A 83 44.81 17.60 -31.98
C GLU A 83 45.91 18.32 -31.19
N LEU A 84 46.92 17.59 -30.76
CA LEU A 84 48.09 18.15 -30.12
C LEU A 84 49.31 18.00 -31.05
N THR A 85 49.77 19.12 -31.61
CA THR A 85 51.01 19.12 -32.40
C THR A 85 52.16 19.55 -31.51
N LEU A 86 53.08 18.66 -31.33
CA LEU A 86 54.38 18.90 -30.68
C LEU A 86 55.41 19.21 -31.76
N ASP A 87 55.83 20.46 -31.85
CA ASP A 87 56.88 20.87 -32.75
C ASP A 87 58.12 21.28 -31.94
N ILE A 88 59.21 20.58 -32.11
CA ILE A 88 60.50 20.87 -31.45
C ILE A 88 61.54 21.13 -32.52
N PRO A 89 61.66 22.41 -32.96
CA PRO A 89 62.52 22.79 -34.07
C PRO A 89 64.02 22.48 -33.84
N SER A 90 64.45 22.48 -32.58
CA SER A 90 65.85 22.24 -32.17
C SER A 90 66.39 20.83 -32.53
N ILE A 91 65.50 19.86 -32.71
CA ILE A 91 65.81 18.48 -33.02
C ILE A 91 65.07 17.99 -34.25
N GLY A 92 64.38 18.85 -35.00
CA GLY A 92 63.63 18.53 -36.21
C GLY A 92 62.47 17.55 -36.00
N LEU A 93 61.88 17.50 -34.79
CA LEU A 93 60.82 16.58 -34.44
C LEU A 93 59.48 17.33 -34.48
N SER A 94 58.59 16.95 -35.40
CA SER A 94 57.21 17.37 -35.46
C SER A 94 56.33 16.12 -35.35
N LYS A 95 55.51 16.00 -34.32
CA LYS A 95 54.58 14.89 -34.13
C LYS A 95 53.19 15.41 -33.75
N THR A 96 52.22 15.08 -34.59
CA THR A 96 50.81 15.34 -34.28
C THR A 96 50.21 14.10 -33.65
N VAL A 97 49.56 14.27 -32.52
CA VAL A 97 48.78 13.24 -31.82
C VAL A 97 47.33 13.63 -31.94
N GLU A 98 46.57 12.86 -32.66
CA GLU A 98 45.11 13.05 -32.80
C GLU A 98 44.37 12.36 -31.65
N GLY A 99 43.40 13.04 -31.10
CA GLY A 99 42.49 12.49 -30.11
C GLY A 99 41.55 11.44 -30.74
N LYS A 100 40.95 10.61 -29.91
CA LYS A 100 39.96 9.61 -30.37
C LYS A 100 38.60 10.23 -30.52
N ASN A 101 37.97 10.05 -31.69
CA ASN A 101 36.60 10.49 -31.97
C ASN A 101 35.56 9.68 -31.19
N LEU A 102 35.89 8.43 -30.85
CA LEU A 102 35.01 7.48 -30.23
C LEU A 102 35.58 7.04 -28.90
N ASN A 103 34.86 7.34 -27.83
CA ASN A 103 35.12 6.87 -26.47
C ASN A 103 33.98 5.97 -26.01
N TYR A 104 34.34 4.81 -25.55
CA TYR A 104 33.38 3.89 -24.91
C TYR A 104 33.97 3.38 -23.60
N GLY A 105 33.10 3.20 -22.64
CA GLY A 105 33.47 2.71 -21.32
C GLY A 105 32.38 1.86 -20.71
N GLY A 106 32.79 0.88 -19.92
CA GLY A 106 31.87 0.09 -19.13
C GLY A 106 32.45 -0.12 -17.74
N SER A 107 31.59 -0.03 -16.73
CA SER A 107 31.96 -0.29 -15.34
C SER A 107 30.92 -1.18 -14.66
N LEU A 108 31.41 -2.08 -13.84
CA LEU A 108 30.59 -2.90 -12.94
C LEU A 108 31.08 -2.63 -11.53
N SER A 109 30.19 -2.24 -10.64
CA SER A 109 30.53 -1.97 -9.24
C SER A 109 29.65 -2.74 -8.29
N ILE A 110 30.26 -3.25 -7.22
CA ILE A 110 29.57 -3.92 -6.11
C ILE A 110 29.83 -3.11 -4.86
N LEU A 111 28.76 -2.66 -4.21
CA LEU A 111 28.82 -1.91 -2.96
C LEU A 111 28.15 -2.71 -1.85
N GLN A 112 28.92 -3.12 -0.85
CA GLN A 112 28.40 -3.78 0.36
C GLN A 112 28.64 -2.89 1.56
N PRO A 113 27.59 -2.32 2.18
CA PRO A 113 27.75 -1.61 3.43
C PRO A 113 28.04 -2.60 4.58
N VAL A 114 29.17 -2.44 5.24
CA VAL A 114 29.60 -3.28 6.37
C VAL A 114 29.05 -2.70 7.69
N TYR A 115 29.12 -1.38 7.84
CA TYR A 115 28.63 -0.68 9.01
C TYR A 115 28.07 0.69 8.63
N THR A 116 26.86 1.00 9.11
CA THR A 116 26.15 2.26 8.79
C THR A 116 25.73 3.04 10.03
N GLY A 117 26.34 2.76 11.20
CA GLY A 117 25.96 3.45 12.45
C GLY A 117 24.51 3.24 12.88
N GLY A 118 23.90 2.11 12.54
CA GLY A 118 22.50 1.80 12.86
C GLY A 118 21.46 2.38 11.88
N ARG A 119 21.86 3.27 10.96
CA ARG A 119 20.93 3.95 10.03
C ARG A 119 20.03 2.98 9.26
N VAL A 120 20.56 1.88 8.72
CA VAL A 120 19.78 0.90 7.96
C VAL A 120 18.81 0.13 8.87
N LEU A 121 19.21 -0.20 10.09
CA LEU A 121 18.34 -0.86 11.05
C LEU A 121 17.14 0.03 11.43
N GLU A 122 17.39 1.31 11.68
CA GLU A 122 16.32 2.25 11.99
C GLU A 122 15.41 2.51 10.79
N SER A 123 15.93 2.51 9.55
CA SER A 123 15.09 2.61 8.36
C SER A 123 14.17 1.39 8.19
N ILE A 124 14.65 0.19 8.55
CA ILE A 124 13.81 -1.02 8.54
C ILE A 124 12.71 -0.92 9.60
N ARG A 125 13.04 -0.48 10.83
CA ARG A 125 12.04 -0.26 11.88
C ARG A 125 11.00 0.78 11.47
N MET A 126 11.44 1.87 10.86
CA MET A 126 10.53 2.89 10.33
C MET A 126 9.59 2.30 9.28
N ALA A 127 10.08 1.48 8.36
CA ALA A 127 9.25 0.82 7.35
C ALA A 127 8.24 -0.16 7.98
N GLN A 128 8.62 -0.88 9.05
CA GLN A 128 7.71 -1.75 9.79
C GLN A 128 6.59 -0.97 10.49
N HIS A 129 6.92 0.14 11.14
CA HIS A 129 5.91 1.00 11.75
C HIS A 129 5.00 1.65 10.70
N GLN A 130 5.55 2.02 9.54
CA GLN A 130 4.76 2.53 8.41
C GLN A 130 3.79 1.47 7.88
N GLN A 131 4.19 0.21 7.77
CA GLN A 131 3.30 -0.89 7.40
C GLN A 131 2.17 -1.06 8.42
N ALA A 132 2.48 -1.02 9.72
CA ALA A 132 1.46 -1.11 10.78
C ALA A 132 0.48 0.07 10.71
N LEU A 133 0.97 1.29 10.43
CA LEU A 133 0.14 2.48 10.25
C LEU A 133 -0.84 2.30 9.09
N VAL A 134 -0.36 1.88 7.91
CA VAL A 134 -1.20 1.62 6.72
C VAL A 134 -2.25 0.55 7.01
N GLY A 135 -1.88 -0.52 7.73
CA GLY A 135 -2.82 -1.56 8.16
C GLY A 135 -3.93 -1.03 9.09
N ASN A 136 -3.59 -0.14 10.02
CA ASN A 136 -4.59 0.49 10.89
C ASN A 136 -5.48 1.49 10.15
N GLN A 137 -4.93 2.22 9.17
CA GLN A 137 -5.71 3.11 8.30
C GLN A 137 -6.73 2.32 7.46
N ALA A 138 -6.36 1.15 6.96
CA ALA A 138 -7.27 0.27 6.23
C ALA A 138 -8.41 -0.25 7.12
N LYS A 139 -8.13 -0.59 8.40
CA LYS A 139 -9.18 -0.96 9.36
C LYS A 139 -10.12 0.19 9.65
N ALA A 140 -9.58 1.38 9.89
CA ALA A 140 -10.40 2.58 10.12
C ALA A 140 -11.29 2.91 8.91
N LEU A 141 -10.78 2.71 7.69
CA LEU A 141 -11.59 2.86 6.48
C LEU A 141 -12.71 1.82 6.39
N ASN A 142 -12.42 0.57 6.74
CA ASN A 142 -13.46 -0.49 6.81
C ASN A 142 -14.58 -0.12 7.78
N ASP A 143 -14.22 0.35 8.98
CA ASP A 143 -15.18 0.77 9.99
C ASP A 143 -16.01 1.99 9.52
N ALA A 144 -15.36 2.93 8.81
CA ALA A 144 -16.03 4.09 8.24
C ALA A 144 -17.05 3.69 7.16
N VAL A 145 -16.74 2.73 6.30
CA VAL A 145 -17.66 2.21 5.27
C VAL A 145 -18.85 1.52 5.92
N CYS A 146 -18.63 0.69 6.94
CA CYS A 146 -19.70 0.05 7.70
C CYS A 146 -20.61 1.10 8.34
N TYR A 147 -20.04 2.09 9.02
CA TYR A 147 -20.79 3.18 9.66
C TYR A 147 -21.63 3.99 8.67
N GLN A 148 -21.05 4.34 7.53
CA GLN A 148 -21.77 5.03 6.46
C GLN A 148 -22.95 4.21 5.92
N THR A 149 -22.75 2.91 5.75
CA THR A 149 -23.80 1.98 5.30
C THR A 149 -24.94 1.91 6.33
N ASP A 150 -24.60 1.86 7.62
CA ASP A 150 -25.59 1.84 8.70
C ASP A 150 -26.45 3.11 8.73
N ILE A 151 -25.81 4.28 8.62
CA ILE A 151 -26.54 5.56 8.57
C ILE A 151 -27.50 5.59 7.38
N GLN A 152 -27.05 5.16 6.21
CA GLN A 152 -27.90 5.16 5.01
C GLN A 152 -29.06 4.16 5.14
N TYR A 153 -28.80 2.98 5.67
CA TYR A 153 -29.82 1.96 5.91
C TYR A 153 -30.90 2.47 6.85
N TRP A 154 -30.52 2.97 8.04
CA TRP A 154 -31.49 3.47 9.01
C TRP A 154 -32.24 4.72 8.54
N SER A 155 -31.58 5.58 7.76
CA SER A 155 -32.23 6.72 7.14
C SER A 155 -33.31 6.31 6.11
N ALA A 156 -33.06 5.22 5.36
CA ALA A 156 -34.01 4.67 4.43
C ALA A 156 -35.21 4.03 5.14
N VAL A 157 -34.94 3.25 6.20
CA VAL A 157 -36.01 2.65 7.05
C VAL A 157 -36.90 3.74 7.64
N ALA A 158 -36.31 4.77 8.25
CA ALA A 158 -37.06 5.87 8.84
C ALA A 158 -37.95 6.61 7.82
N ARG A 159 -37.51 6.76 6.59
CA ARG A 159 -38.34 7.37 5.52
C ARG A 159 -39.51 6.49 5.09
N GLN A 160 -39.36 5.15 5.12
CA GLN A 160 -40.44 4.23 4.82
C GLN A 160 -41.56 4.26 5.88
N GLU A 161 -41.23 4.52 7.14
CA GLU A 161 -42.23 4.59 8.23
C GLU A 161 -42.99 5.90 8.24
N ILE A 162 -42.52 6.95 7.57
CA ILE A 162 -43.16 8.27 7.52
C ILE A 162 -44.17 8.39 6.37
N VAL A 163 -44.15 7.49 5.41
CA VAL A 163 -45.07 7.45 4.26
C VAL A 163 -46.20 6.50 4.51
#